data_f5c42a164359add03ade009736f49c9b
#
_entry.id   f5c42a164359add03ade009736f49c9b
#
_cell.length_a   1.000
_cell.length_b   1.000
_cell.length_c   1.000
_cell.angle_alpha   90.00
_cell.angle_beta   90.00
_cell.angle_gamma   90.00
#
_symmetry.space_group_name_H-M   'P 1'
#
loop_
_entity.id
_entity.type
_entity.pdbx_description
1 polymer ?
#
loop_
_entity_poly.entity_id
_entity_poly.type
_entity_poly.pdbx_seq_one_letter_code
_entity_poly.pdbx_strand_id
1 'polypeptide(L)'
;MSAARRAKTLYLFRHAKSSWDDPSLSDFDRPLNKRGEKAAPLMGKVMRARDVCPSVVLCSPSKRTRQTARMALKKAGLDEAEIVFEKGLYLATTGGLIDIIKNVDELLNSAMLIGHNPGLSELVYLLTGVEEAFPTAALACIRLNIAHWKDVKTGCAKMEWIVRPREIVR
;
A
#
# COMPACT_ATOMS: atom_id res chain seq x y z
N MET A 1 25.92 23.77 7.08
CA MET A 1 24.56 23.45 7.53
C MET A 1 24.14 22.11 6.92
N SER A 2 23.93 21.13 7.74
CA SER A 2 23.39 19.84 7.30
C SER A 2 21.97 20.08 6.79
N ALA A 3 21.71 19.87 5.49
CA ALA A 3 20.35 19.78 4.99
C ALA A 3 19.67 18.67 5.80
N ALA A 4 18.60 19.01 6.53
CA ALA A 4 17.84 18.03 7.29
C ALA A 4 17.50 16.90 6.33
N ARG A 5 18.02 15.69 6.58
CA ARG A 5 17.74 14.50 5.77
C ARG A 5 16.24 14.30 5.82
N ARG A 6 15.57 14.53 4.69
CA ARG A 6 14.14 14.32 4.62
C ARG A 6 13.87 12.83 4.77
N ALA A 7 13.14 12.45 5.81
CA ALA A 7 12.67 11.08 5.98
C ALA A 7 11.84 10.67 4.76
N LYS A 8 11.89 9.40 4.41
CA LYS A 8 11.04 8.83 3.36
C LYS A 8 9.68 8.46 3.94
N THR A 9 8.62 8.59 3.14
CA THR A 9 7.27 8.17 3.53
C THR A 9 6.84 6.97 2.70
N LEU A 10 6.39 5.93 3.38
CA LEU A 10 5.87 4.71 2.77
C LEU A 10 4.39 4.56 3.10
N TYR A 11 3.55 4.49 2.07
CA TYR A 11 2.16 4.11 2.21
C TYR A 11 2.00 2.64 1.86
N LEU A 12 1.30 1.89 2.69
CA LEU A 12 0.95 0.50 2.43
C LEU A 12 -0.56 0.37 2.35
N PHE A 13 -1.05 -0.16 1.25
CA PHE A 13 -2.46 -0.31 0.99
C PHE A 13 -2.77 -1.75 0.57
N ARG A 14 -3.50 -2.47 1.41
CA ARG A 14 -3.95 -3.82 1.08
C ARG A 14 -5.15 -3.76 0.14
N HIS A 15 -5.21 -4.66 -0.85
CA HIS A 15 -6.37 -4.77 -1.71
C HIS A 15 -7.68 -4.90 -0.90
N ALA A 16 -8.78 -4.41 -1.47
CA ALA A 16 -10.11 -4.53 -0.89
C ALA A 16 -10.64 -5.97 -1.00
N LYS A 17 -11.76 -6.25 -0.35
CA LYS A 17 -12.32 -7.61 -0.26
C LYS A 17 -12.60 -8.21 -1.63
N SER A 18 -12.05 -9.39 -1.89
CA SER A 18 -12.20 -10.10 -3.16
C SER A 18 -13.27 -11.19 -3.09
N SER A 19 -13.78 -11.55 -4.28
CA SER A 19 -14.83 -12.56 -4.45
C SER A 19 -14.24 -13.97 -4.54
N TRP A 20 -14.98 -14.94 -3.97
CA TRP A 20 -14.77 -16.37 -4.11
C TRP A 20 -15.91 -17.04 -4.88
N ASP A 21 -16.81 -16.26 -5.52
CA ASP A 21 -18.05 -16.78 -6.12
C ASP A 21 -17.79 -17.63 -7.36
N ASP A 22 -16.72 -17.37 -8.10
CA ASP A 22 -16.36 -18.16 -9.28
C ASP A 22 -15.12 -19.03 -9.00
N PRO A 23 -15.34 -20.35 -8.73
CA PRO A 23 -14.23 -21.26 -8.42
C PRO A 23 -13.35 -21.61 -9.63
N SER A 24 -13.77 -21.24 -10.85
CA SER A 24 -13.00 -21.48 -12.07
C SER A 24 -11.85 -20.47 -12.25
N LEU A 25 -11.89 -19.34 -11.55
CA LEU A 25 -10.86 -18.32 -11.62
C LEU A 25 -9.61 -18.71 -10.84
N SER A 26 -8.43 -18.38 -11.40
CA SER A 26 -7.20 -18.40 -10.65
C SER A 26 -7.24 -17.37 -9.52
N ASP A 27 -6.43 -17.54 -8.49
CA ASP A 27 -6.31 -16.53 -7.42
C ASP A 27 -5.98 -15.14 -7.99
N PHE A 28 -5.08 -15.09 -8.97
CA PHE A 28 -4.66 -13.85 -9.64
C PHE A 28 -5.83 -13.10 -10.30
N ASP A 29 -6.79 -13.81 -10.86
CA ASP A 29 -7.91 -13.26 -11.62
C ASP A 29 -9.18 -12.99 -10.79
N ARG A 30 -9.14 -13.26 -9.49
CA ARG A 30 -10.28 -13.00 -8.61
C ARG A 30 -10.56 -11.50 -8.49
N PRO A 31 -11.80 -11.07 -8.80
CA PRO A 31 -12.20 -9.67 -8.71
C PRO A 31 -12.57 -9.27 -7.27
N LEU A 32 -12.77 -7.99 -7.04
CA LEU A 32 -13.43 -7.51 -5.82
C LEU A 32 -14.86 -8.03 -5.72
N ASN A 33 -15.34 -8.25 -4.50
CA ASN A 33 -16.76 -8.45 -4.23
C ASN A 33 -17.43 -7.08 -3.95
N LYS A 34 -18.76 -7.09 -3.72
CA LYS A 34 -19.52 -5.85 -3.46
C LYS A 34 -18.99 -5.03 -2.27
N ARG A 35 -18.50 -5.70 -1.22
CA ARG A 35 -17.88 -5.01 -0.06
C ARG A 35 -16.59 -4.32 -0.47
N GLY A 36 -15.77 -4.99 -1.27
CA GLY A 36 -14.52 -4.42 -1.78
C GLY A 36 -14.76 -3.24 -2.70
N GLU A 37 -15.75 -3.32 -3.58
CA GLU A 37 -16.14 -2.23 -4.49
C GLU A 37 -16.62 -0.97 -3.75
N LYS A 38 -17.15 -1.13 -2.54
CA LYS A 38 -17.51 -0.01 -1.66
C LYS A 38 -16.33 0.50 -0.85
N ALA A 39 -15.48 -0.40 -0.33
CA ALA A 39 -14.36 -0.05 0.52
C ALA A 39 -13.25 0.70 -0.22
N ALA A 40 -12.95 0.31 -1.46
CA ALA A 40 -11.87 0.93 -2.23
C ALA A 40 -12.09 2.43 -2.46
N PRO A 41 -13.24 2.89 -2.99
CA PRO A 41 -13.47 4.33 -3.13
C PRO A 41 -13.59 5.06 -1.79
N LEU A 42 -14.09 4.40 -0.74
CA LEU A 42 -14.12 4.96 0.62
C LEU A 42 -12.71 5.31 1.10
N MET A 43 -11.76 4.40 0.89
CA MET A 43 -10.36 4.65 1.22
C MET A 43 -9.73 5.73 0.35
N GLY A 44 -10.18 5.88 -0.89
CA GLY A 44 -9.80 7.03 -1.73
C GLY A 44 -10.22 8.37 -1.15
N LYS A 45 -11.40 8.45 -0.53
CA LYS A 45 -11.83 9.64 0.21
C LYS A 45 -10.93 9.90 1.43
N VAL A 46 -10.51 8.85 2.13
CA VAL A 46 -9.54 8.97 3.24
C VAL A 46 -8.22 9.53 2.74
N MET A 47 -7.71 9.02 1.62
CA MET A 47 -6.48 9.52 1.00
C MET A 47 -6.60 11.03 0.73
N ARG A 48 -7.70 11.45 0.12
CA ARG A 48 -7.94 12.86 -0.19
C ARG A 48 -8.01 13.72 1.07
N ALA A 49 -8.74 13.29 2.08
CA ALA A 49 -8.89 14.01 3.35
C ALA A 49 -7.57 14.14 4.13
N ARG A 50 -6.62 13.23 3.91
CA ARG A 50 -5.31 13.20 4.56
C ARG A 50 -4.18 13.71 3.68
N ASP A 51 -4.49 14.29 2.53
CA ASP A 51 -3.51 14.78 1.55
C ASP A 51 -2.47 13.73 1.15
N VAL A 52 -2.91 12.47 1.01
CA VAL A 52 -2.06 11.38 0.55
C VAL A 52 -1.79 11.56 -0.94
N CYS A 53 -0.56 11.91 -1.27
CA CYS A 53 -0.11 12.12 -2.65
C CYS A 53 1.28 11.48 -2.83
N PRO A 54 1.35 10.14 -2.97
CA PRO A 54 2.63 9.46 -3.13
C PRO A 54 3.32 9.86 -4.44
N SER A 55 4.65 9.95 -4.42
CA SER A 55 5.45 10.27 -5.60
C SER A 55 5.43 9.14 -6.64
N VAL A 56 5.21 7.91 -6.20
CA VAL A 56 5.05 6.73 -7.05
C VAL A 56 4.05 5.77 -6.40
N VAL A 57 3.23 5.15 -7.24
CA VAL A 57 2.31 4.08 -6.82
C VAL A 57 2.73 2.78 -7.51
N LEU A 58 3.18 1.81 -6.72
CA LEU A 58 3.53 0.48 -7.17
C LEU A 58 2.40 -0.47 -6.77
N CYS A 59 1.82 -1.15 -7.74
CA CYS A 59 0.63 -1.99 -7.54
C CYS A 59 0.89 -3.41 -8.02
N SER A 60 0.49 -4.40 -7.22
CA SER A 60 0.41 -5.79 -7.68
C SER A 60 -0.51 -5.88 -8.89
N PRO A 61 -0.16 -6.65 -9.94
CA PRO A 61 -0.96 -6.76 -11.15
C PRO A 61 -2.19 -7.67 -11.03
N SER A 62 -2.45 -8.29 -9.88
CA SER A 62 -3.65 -9.09 -9.70
C SER A 62 -4.92 -8.27 -9.91
N LYS A 63 -6.01 -8.91 -10.31
CA LYS A 63 -7.26 -8.20 -10.62
C LYS A 63 -7.78 -7.40 -9.44
N ARG A 64 -7.80 -7.98 -8.23
CA ARG A 64 -8.28 -7.30 -7.02
C ARG A 64 -7.45 -6.07 -6.62
N THR A 65 -6.15 -6.12 -6.78
CA THR A 65 -5.28 -4.96 -6.50
C THR A 65 -5.44 -3.87 -7.55
N ARG A 66 -5.55 -4.24 -8.82
CA ARG A 66 -5.78 -3.29 -9.92
C ARG A 66 -7.10 -2.55 -9.75
N GLN A 67 -8.18 -3.26 -9.42
CA GLN A 67 -9.47 -2.65 -9.16
C GLN A 67 -9.44 -1.73 -7.93
N THR A 68 -8.82 -2.18 -6.84
CA THR A 68 -8.64 -1.37 -5.63
C THR A 68 -7.91 -0.07 -5.95
N ALA A 69 -6.77 -0.17 -6.62
CA ALA A 69 -5.96 0.99 -6.99
C ALA A 69 -6.74 2.00 -7.83
N ARG A 70 -7.38 1.55 -8.90
CA ARG A 70 -8.15 2.43 -9.80
C ARG A 70 -9.29 3.15 -9.08
N MET A 71 -10.08 2.41 -8.30
CA MET A 71 -11.22 2.96 -7.58
C MET A 71 -10.80 3.96 -6.50
N ALA A 72 -9.76 3.62 -5.73
CA ALA A 72 -9.28 4.48 -4.65
C ALA A 72 -8.59 5.73 -5.20
N LEU A 73 -7.67 5.59 -6.15
CA LEU A 73 -6.93 6.73 -6.71
C LEU A 73 -7.85 7.71 -7.42
N LYS A 74 -8.82 7.22 -8.17
CA LYS A 74 -9.85 8.08 -8.80
C LYS A 74 -10.58 8.94 -7.76
N LYS A 75 -11.02 8.34 -6.64
CA LYS A 75 -11.67 9.09 -5.55
C LYS A 75 -10.72 10.02 -4.82
N ALA A 76 -9.46 9.68 -4.74
CA ALA A 76 -8.43 10.55 -4.17
C ALA A 76 -8.07 11.75 -5.06
N GLY A 77 -8.49 11.73 -6.33
CA GLY A 77 -8.12 12.76 -7.30
C GLY A 77 -6.72 12.57 -7.87
N LEU A 78 -6.19 11.33 -7.82
CA LEU A 78 -4.89 10.97 -8.36
C LEU A 78 -5.05 10.31 -9.74
N ASP A 79 -4.02 10.46 -10.59
CA ASP A 79 -4.06 9.92 -11.95
C ASP A 79 -3.79 8.41 -11.97
N GLU A 80 -4.74 7.65 -12.51
CA GLU A 80 -4.60 6.20 -12.69
C GLU A 80 -3.46 5.84 -13.67
N ALA A 81 -3.13 6.73 -14.61
CA ALA A 81 -2.07 6.49 -15.60
C ALA A 81 -0.67 6.41 -14.96
N GLU A 82 -0.51 6.92 -13.75
CA GLU A 82 0.75 6.90 -13.01
C GLU A 82 0.96 5.63 -12.17
N ILE A 83 0.00 4.70 -12.19
CA ILE A 83 0.16 3.41 -11.50
C ILE A 83 1.19 2.56 -12.25
N VAL A 84 2.24 2.16 -11.54
CA VAL A 84 3.24 1.21 -12.02
C VAL A 84 2.89 -0.19 -11.50
N PHE A 85 2.60 -1.12 -12.40
CA PHE A 85 2.34 -2.50 -12.03
C PHE A 85 3.66 -3.26 -11.85
N GLU A 86 3.88 -3.74 -10.62
CA GLU A 86 5.09 -4.46 -10.23
C GLU A 86 4.76 -5.92 -9.93
N LYS A 87 5.21 -6.82 -10.82
CA LYS A 87 4.94 -8.26 -10.70
C LYS A 87 5.43 -8.85 -9.37
N GLY A 88 6.53 -8.35 -8.85
CA GLY A 88 7.11 -8.79 -7.58
C GLY A 88 6.23 -8.51 -6.36
N LEU A 89 5.21 -7.67 -6.48
CA LEU A 89 4.26 -7.41 -5.39
C LEU A 89 3.19 -8.49 -5.22
N TYR A 90 2.95 -9.30 -6.26
CA TYR A 90 1.95 -10.35 -6.16
C TYR A 90 2.42 -11.44 -5.19
N LEU A 91 1.68 -11.58 -4.07
CA LEU A 91 1.98 -12.52 -2.98
C LEU A 91 3.46 -12.45 -2.50
N ALA A 92 4.00 -11.26 -2.48
CA ALA A 92 5.38 -11.02 -2.09
C ALA A 92 5.66 -11.43 -0.64
N THR A 93 6.84 -11.98 -0.42
CA THR A 93 7.40 -12.15 0.92
C THR A 93 7.87 -10.80 1.47
N THR A 94 8.11 -10.72 2.77
CA THR A 94 8.68 -9.52 3.40
C THR A 94 10.01 -9.12 2.75
N GLY A 95 10.88 -10.10 2.47
CA GLY A 95 12.15 -9.86 1.76
C GLY A 95 11.95 -9.29 0.36
N GLY A 96 10.98 -9.82 -0.38
CA GLY A 96 10.62 -9.31 -1.71
C GLY A 96 10.11 -7.88 -1.66
N LEU A 97 9.30 -7.53 -0.66
CA LEU A 97 8.82 -6.16 -0.44
C LEU A 97 9.97 -5.20 -0.10
N ILE A 98 10.88 -5.61 0.75
CA ILE A 98 12.09 -4.83 1.08
C ILE A 98 12.91 -4.55 -0.17
N ASP A 99 13.12 -5.55 -1.03
CA ASP A 99 13.87 -5.38 -2.28
C ASP A 99 13.20 -4.36 -3.21
N ILE A 100 11.88 -4.39 -3.33
CA ILE A 100 11.13 -3.41 -4.11
C ILE A 100 11.30 -2.01 -3.55
N ILE A 101 11.21 -1.84 -2.22
CA ILE A 101 11.39 -0.54 -1.56
C ILE A 101 12.80 0.00 -1.79
N LYS A 102 13.83 -0.84 -1.69
CA LYS A 102 15.22 -0.46 -1.94
C LYS A 102 15.48 0.06 -3.36
N ASN A 103 14.66 -0.37 -4.32
CA ASN A 103 14.78 0.01 -5.72
C ASN A 103 13.90 1.21 -6.12
N VAL A 104 13.21 1.84 -5.19
CA VAL A 104 12.50 3.09 -5.46
C VAL A 104 13.52 4.17 -5.83
N ASP A 105 13.19 5.00 -6.84
CA ASP A 105 14.06 6.10 -7.26
C ASP A 105 14.40 7.02 -6.08
N GLU A 106 15.67 7.25 -5.88
CA GLU A 106 16.18 8.07 -4.76
C GLU A 106 15.70 9.52 -4.79
N LEU A 107 15.33 10.04 -5.94
CA LEU A 107 14.76 11.38 -6.08
C LEU A 107 13.35 11.49 -5.51
N LEU A 108 12.66 10.37 -5.34
CA LEU A 108 11.31 10.33 -4.79
C LEU A 108 11.34 10.28 -3.25
N ASN A 109 10.47 11.06 -2.62
CA ASN A 109 10.40 11.13 -1.16
C ASN A 109 9.29 10.27 -0.56
N SER A 110 8.37 9.79 -1.39
CA SER A 110 7.27 8.91 -0.96
C SER A 110 6.95 7.86 -2.00
N ALA A 111 6.49 6.71 -1.53
CA ALA A 111 6.02 5.61 -2.36
C ALA A 111 4.79 4.96 -1.72
N MET A 112 3.88 4.47 -2.54
CA MET A 112 2.77 3.63 -2.11
C MET A 112 2.92 2.24 -2.71
N LEU A 113 2.80 1.21 -1.87
CA LEU A 113 2.70 -0.18 -2.31
C LEU A 113 1.26 -0.66 -2.11
N ILE A 114 0.66 -1.18 -3.17
CA ILE A 114 -0.67 -1.80 -3.12
C ILE A 114 -0.50 -3.29 -3.34
N GLY A 115 -0.82 -4.08 -2.31
CA GLY A 115 -0.47 -5.49 -2.33
C GLY A 115 -1.34 -6.35 -1.41
N HIS A 116 -0.72 -7.37 -0.85
CA HIS A 116 -1.37 -8.51 -0.23
C HIS A 116 -0.81 -8.82 1.16
N ASN A 117 -1.63 -9.50 1.97
CA ASN A 117 -1.18 -10.15 3.19
C ASN A 117 -0.81 -11.63 2.89
N PRO A 118 0.07 -12.23 3.70
CA PRO A 118 0.64 -11.71 4.95
C PRO A 118 1.80 -10.73 4.77
N GLY A 119 2.33 -10.55 3.56
CA GLY A 119 3.52 -9.75 3.32
C GLY A 119 3.45 -8.34 3.90
N LEU A 120 2.33 -7.61 3.69
CA LEU A 120 2.20 -6.24 4.17
C LEU A 120 2.19 -6.14 5.70
N SER A 121 1.44 -7.00 6.40
CA SER A 121 1.40 -6.98 7.87
C SER A 121 2.74 -7.38 8.49
N GLU A 122 3.43 -8.34 7.90
CA GLU A 122 4.77 -8.73 8.31
C GLU A 122 5.79 -7.61 8.08
N LEU A 123 5.67 -6.89 6.97
CA LEU A 123 6.50 -5.72 6.67
C LEU A 123 6.30 -4.60 7.71
N VAL A 124 5.05 -4.31 8.08
CA VAL A 124 4.75 -3.34 9.15
C VAL A 124 5.48 -3.71 10.43
N TYR A 125 5.35 -4.97 10.86
CA TYR A 125 6.03 -5.46 12.07
C TYR A 125 7.56 -5.35 11.96
N LEU A 126 8.13 -5.78 10.84
CA LEU A 126 9.57 -5.72 10.62
C LEU A 126 10.11 -4.28 10.69
N LEU A 127 9.41 -3.34 10.07
CA LEU A 127 9.85 -1.95 9.99
C LEU A 127 9.63 -1.17 11.29
N THR A 128 8.53 -1.42 11.99
CA THR A 128 8.10 -0.60 13.14
C THR A 128 8.25 -1.29 14.50
N GLY A 129 8.37 -2.63 14.51
CA GLY A 129 8.37 -3.43 15.75
C GLY A 129 6.99 -3.59 16.39
N VAL A 130 5.92 -3.11 15.75
CA VAL A 130 4.55 -3.15 16.28
C VAL A 130 3.66 -4.02 15.40
N GLU A 131 2.93 -4.95 16.02
CA GLU A 131 1.89 -5.72 15.34
C GLU A 131 0.64 -4.87 15.15
N GLU A 132 0.18 -4.80 13.93
CA GLU A 132 -1.05 -4.10 13.55
C GLU A 132 -1.98 -5.01 12.75
N ALA A 133 -3.27 -5.01 13.10
CA ALA A 133 -4.27 -5.65 12.27
C ALA A 133 -4.35 -4.92 10.92
N PHE A 134 -4.09 -5.66 9.82
CA PHE A 134 -4.05 -5.11 8.48
C PHE A 134 -5.10 -5.80 7.59
N PRO A 135 -6.41 -5.51 7.81
CA PRO A 135 -7.49 -6.14 7.03
C PRO A 135 -7.52 -5.65 5.59
N THR A 136 -8.36 -6.26 4.76
CA THR A 136 -8.58 -5.80 3.39
C THR A 136 -8.94 -4.31 3.36
N ALA A 137 -8.40 -3.59 2.39
CA ALA A 137 -8.49 -2.13 2.21
C ALA A 137 -7.91 -1.28 3.35
N ALA A 138 -7.16 -1.85 4.30
CA ALA A 138 -6.41 -1.06 5.27
C ALA A 138 -5.32 -0.24 4.57
N LEU A 139 -5.15 0.99 5.00
CA LEU A 139 -4.16 1.94 4.51
C LEU A 139 -3.32 2.45 5.68
N ALA A 140 -2.01 2.30 5.58
CA ALA A 140 -1.06 2.78 6.57
C ALA A 140 -0.11 3.83 5.98
N CYS A 141 0.27 4.79 6.79
CA CYS A 141 1.34 5.74 6.53
C CYS A 141 2.48 5.48 7.49
N ILE A 142 3.64 5.18 6.95
CA ILE A 142 4.84 4.83 7.71
C ILE A 142 5.95 5.82 7.39
N ARG A 143 6.55 6.37 8.42
CA ARG A 143 7.70 7.24 8.30
C ARG A 143 8.98 6.42 8.45
N LEU A 144 9.79 6.43 7.40
CA LEU A 144 11.08 5.75 7.39
C LEU A 144 12.19 6.73 7.82
N ASN A 145 12.90 6.41 8.89
CA ASN A 145 14.03 7.20 9.38
C ASN A 145 15.31 6.88 8.59
N ILE A 146 15.23 7.07 7.29
CA ILE A 146 16.33 6.81 6.33
C ILE A 146 16.47 7.98 5.37
N ALA A 147 17.69 8.23 4.89
CA ALA A 147 17.95 9.21 3.85
C ALA A 147 17.77 8.63 2.45
N HIS A 148 18.05 7.35 2.28
CA HIS A 148 18.04 6.64 1.00
C HIS A 148 17.16 5.39 1.10
N TRP A 149 16.38 5.11 0.04
CA TRP A 149 15.53 3.92 -0.01
C TRP A 149 16.32 2.62 0.18
N LYS A 150 17.55 2.56 -0.34
CA LYS A 150 18.45 1.41 -0.17
C LYS A 150 18.80 1.09 1.28
N ASP A 151 18.63 2.04 2.19
CA ASP A 151 18.95 1.88 3.61
C ASP A 151 17.79 1.33 4.45
N VAL A 152 16.67 0.99 3.82
CA VAL A 152 15.53 0.38 4.52
C VAL A 152 15.95 -0.92 5.20
N LYS A 153 15.59 -1.06 6.47
CA LYS A 153 15.98 -2.19 7.32
C LYS A 153 15.02 -2.37 8.48
N THR A 154 15.17 -3.46 9.20
CA THR A 154 14.42 -3.75 10.43
C THR A 154 14.51 -2.59 11.41
N GLY A 155 13.36 -2.17 11.94
CA GLY A 155 13.28 -1.15 12.99
C GLY A 155 13.57 0.28 12.54
N CYS A 156 13.65 0.55 11.23
CA CYS A 156 13.97 1.89 10.72
C CYS A 156 12.76 2.83 10.65
N ALA A 157 11.57 2.40 11.05
CA ALA A 157 10.34 3.13 10.77
C ALA A 157 9.44 3.30 11.99
N LYS A 158 8.54 4.28 11.86
CA LYS A 158 7.47 4.53 12.81
C LYS A 158 6.13 4.60 12.06
N MET A 159 5.09 3.98 12.63
CA MET A 159 3.73 4.15 12.15
C MET A 159 3.24 5.56 12.46
N GLU A 160 2.91 6.34 11.43
CA GLU A 160 2.28 7.64 11.60
C GLU A 160 0.77 7.47 11.86
N TRP A 161 0.11 6.69 11.03
CA TRP A 161 -1.29 6.32 11.18
C TRP A 161 -1.64 5.09 10.35
N ILE A 162 -2.72 4.44 10.74
CA ILE A 162 -3.37 3.38 9.99
C ILE A 162 -4.88 3.60 10.03
N VAL A 163 -5.55 3.41 8.90
CA VAL A 163 -7.00 3.51 8.77
C VAL A 163 -7.55 2.21 8.19
N ARG A 164 -8.59 1.70 8.82
CA ARG A 164 -9.29 0.48 8.41
C ARG A 164 -10.71 0.86 7.98
N PRO A 165 -11.27 0.24 6.93
CA PRO A 165 -12.60 0.62 6.43
C PRO A 165 -13.70 0.63 7.50
N ARG A 166 -13.70 -0.36 8.39
CA ARG A 166 -14.70 -0.46 9.47
C ARG A 166 -14.67 0.71 10.47
N GLU A 167 -13.56 1.42 10.56
CA GLU A 167 -13.41 2.57 11.44
C GLU A 167 -14.07 3.84 10.90
N ILE A 168 -14.39 3.84 9.60
CA ILE A 168 -14.94 5.00 8.88
C ILE A 168 -16.45 4.88 8.72
N VAL A 169 -16.95 3.66 8.50
CA VAL A 169 -18.36 3.36 8.30
C VAL A 169 -19.04 3.19 9.66
N ARG A 170 -19.53 4.29 10.21
CA ARG A 170 -20.44 4.32 11.37
C ARG A 170 -21.68 5.15 11.04
#